data_0edfc3a737e33c1dd73daecf28b7616b
#
_entry.id   0edfc3a737e33c1dd73daecf28b7616b
#
_cell.length_a   1.000
_cell.length_b   1.000
_cell.length_c   1.000
_cell.angle_alpha   90.00
_cell.angle_beta   90.00
_cell.angle_gamma   90.00
#
_symmetry.space_group_name_H-M   'P 1'
#
loop_
_entity.id
_entity.type
_entity.pdbx_description
1 polymer ?
#
loop_
_entity_poly.entity_id
_entity_poly.type
_entity_poly.pdbx_seq_one_letter_code
_entity_poly.pdbx_strand_id
1 'polypeptide(L)'
;MYGDGDYRRFWGLRVLAVDGSKVALPDTEDVRAEFGTIAYSGGKDNEIQGERPWALASVLYDVLNRVALDAALGEARAYEVELALGRLAHTREGDLLLMDRNDPSYRMLAEGVRAGREFVVRGSAASFATARRMLRGEGPDRQTVTLEPCDGQRADIQARGLPMAVRVRFVRVLLPTGEFEVLATSLLDEAKYPAAGFLELYHLRWGVEGFYGVLKTRLGLENFTGTGAEAVRQDCHATVYLTGLESILTADALAALDAKETRHAQQVNRAVSFNAIKNQALGLLMGGMEAGPLLERLTELFLQNPTLVRKERKPPRKKPSDRALLDFHRRRKKHCF
;
A
#
# COMPACT_ATOMS: atom_id res chain seq x y z
N MET A 1 -6.63 -17.14 -7.89
CA MET A 1 -7.17 -15.78 -7.98
C MET A 1 -6.81 -15.11 -9.30
N TYR A 2 -5.57 -15.00 -9.71
CA TYR A 2 -5.23 -14.33 -10.97
C TYR A 2 -5.14 -15.26 -12.18
N GLY A 3 -5.21 -16.59 -11.99
CA GLY A 3 -5.10 -17.57 -13.06
C GLY A 3 -6.29 -17.58 -14.03
N ASP A 4 -7.47 -17.29 -13.53
CA ASP A 4 -8.71 -17.38 -14.30
C ASP A 4 -9.14 -16.05 -14.93
N GLY A 5 -8.34 -14.99 -14.78
CA GLY A 5 -8.60 -13.70 -15.42
C GLY A 5 -9.73 -12.86 -14.81
N ASP A 6 -10.47 -13.41 -13.84
CA ASP A 6 -11.61 -12.75 -13.20
C ASP A 6 -11.16 -11.93 -11.98
N TYR A 7 -10.56 -10.76 -12.26
CA TYR A 7 -10.19 -9.79 -11.23
C TYR A 7 -10.41 -8.36 -11.75
N ARG A 8 -10.66 -7.43 -10.83
CA ARG A 8 -10.95 -6.02 -11.15
C ARG A 8 -9.72 -5.35 -11.75
N ARG A 9 -9.95 -4.57 -12.82
CA ARG A 9 -8.93 -3.80 -13.53
C ARG A 9 -9.40 -2.38 -13.74
N PHE A 10 -8.46 -1.46 -13.91
CA PHE A 10 -8.72 -0.09 -14.32
C PHE A 10 -8.05 0.15 -15.67
N TRP A 11 -8.78 0.59 -16.68
CA TRP A 11 -8.32 0.69 -18.08
C TRP A 11 -7.69 -0.60 -18.63
N GLY A 12 -8.15 -1.75 -18.18
CA GLY A 12 -7.60 -3.05 -18.56
C GLY A 12 -6.32 -3.44 -17.82
N LEU A 13 -5.80 -2.59 -16.92
CA LEU A 13 -4.57 -2.81 -16.16
C LEU A 13 -4.89 -3.29 -14.73
N ARG A 14 -4.06 -4.17 -14.17
CA ARG A 14 -4.07 -4.49 -12.74
C ARG A 14 -3.38 -3.36 -11.99
N VAL A 15 -4.06 -2.77 -11.01
CA VAL A 15 -3.59 -1.57 -10.32
C VAL A 15 -2.96 -1.92 -8.99
N LEU A 16 -1.67 -1.67 -8.88
CA LEU A 16 -0.85 -2.00 -7.72
C LEU A 16 -0.33 -0.71 -7.07
N ALA A 17 -0.42 -0.61 -5.75
CA ALA A 17 0.26 0.43 -5.00
C ALA A 17 1.46 -0.16 -4.25
N VAL A 18 2.56 0.58 -4.25
CA VAL A 18 3.72 0.30 -3.39
C VAL A 18 3.77 1.39 -2.34
N ASP A 19 3.89 1.01 -1.09
CA ASP A 19 4.02 1.95 0.01
C ASP A 19 4.80 1.31 1.17
N GLY A 20 5.40 2.15 2.00
CA GLY A 20 6.11 1.77 3.20
C GLY A 20 5.41 2.23 4.47
N SER A 21 5.50 1.45 5.54
CA SER A 21 5.02 1.86 6.86
C SER A 21 5.93 1.35 7.96
N LYS A 22 6.33 2.26 8.86
CA LYS A 22 7.14 1.88 10.02
C LYS A 22 6.33 1.03 10.98
N VAL A 23 6.91 -0.08 11.42
CA VAL A 23 6.33 -1.04 12.37
C VAL A 23 7.22 -1.08 13.60
N ALA A 24 6.63 -0.82 14.77
CA ALA A 24 7.35 -0.91 16.03
C ALA A 24 7.54 -2.38 16.44
N LEU A 25 8.74 -2.72 16.89
CA LEU A 25 9.16 -4.10 17.14
C LEU A 25 9.41 -4.38 18.63
N PRO A 26 9.44 -5.67 19.06
CA PRO A 26 9.88 -6.05 20.39
C PRO A 26 11.32 -5.57 20.65
N ASP A 27 11.59 -5.10 21.86
CA ASP A 27 12.88 -4.54 22.23
C ASP A 27 13.80 -5.62 22.78
N THR A 28 14.47 -6.32 21.88
CA THR A 28 15.47 -7.36 22.20
C THR A 28 16.74 -7.14 21.40
N GLU A 29 17.84 -7.71 21.84
CA GLU A 29 19.14 -7.58 21.19
C GLU A 29 19.13 -8.12 19.77
N ASP A 30 18.52 -9.29 19.54
CA ASP A 30 18.35 -9.92 18.23
C ASP A 30 17.59 -9.01 17.25
N VAL A 31 16.47 -8.44 17.69
CA VAL A 31 15.63 -7.54 16.87
C VAL A 31 16.35 -6.21 16.60
N ARG A 32 17.08 -5.68 17.58
CA ARG A 32 17.91 -4.48 17.40
C ARG A 32 19.03 -4.68 16.39
N ALA A 33 19.69 -5.83 16.46
CA ALA A 33 20.78 -6.19 15.53
C ALA A 33 20.27 -6.34 14.10
N GLU A 34 19.12 -6.97 13.93
CA GLU A 34 18.53 -7.27 12.61
C GLU A 34 17.89 -6.05 11.94
N PHE A 35 17.07 -5.28 12.67
CA PHE A 35 16.25 -4.22 12.08
C PHE A 35 16.74 -2.80 12.39
N GLY A 36 17.66 -2.66 13.33
CA GLY A 36 18.13 -1.36 13.80
C GLY A 36 17.13 -0.63 14.68
N THR A 37 17.49 0.61 15.05
CA THR A 37 16.71 1.44 15.97
C THR A 37 16.42 2.83 15.41
N ILE A 38 15.38 3.46 15.94
CA ILE A 38 15.07 4.87 15.73
C ILE A 38 15.15 5.57 17.08
N ALA A 39 15.94 6.66 17.12
CA ALA A 39 16.04 7.52 18.27
C ALA A 39 14.81 8.43 18.39
N TYR A 40 14.34 8.62 19.59
CA TYR A 40 13.29 9.58 19.92
C TYR A 40 13.91 10.79 20.62
N SER A 41 13.66 11.95 20.08
CA SER A 41 13.94 13.22 20.73
C SER A 41 12.66 13.79 21.32
N GLY A 42 12.74 14.35 22.51
CA GLY A 42 11.61 14.99 23.19
C GLY A 42 12.07 16.18 24.05
N GLY A 43 11.11 17.01 24.44
CA GLY A 43 11.39 18.20 25.24
C GLY A 43 11.75 19.43 24.40
N LYS A 44 12.04 20.55 25.09
CA LYS A 44 12.35 21.84 24.44
C LYS A 44 13.69 21.85 23.70
N ASP A 45 14.61 20.96 24.06
CA ASP A 45 16.00 20.94 23.58
C ASP A 45 16.28 19.79 22.59
N ASN A 46 15.24 19.06 22.15
CA ASN A 46 15.37 17.92 21.23
C ASN A 46 16.41 16.86 21.66
N GLU A 47 16.60 16.69 22.97
CA GLU A 47 17.49 15.65 23.49
C GLU A 47 16.98 14.24 23.18
N ILE A 48 17.89 13.33 22.86
CA ILE A 48 17.57 11.92 22.63
C ILE A 48 17.13 11.30 23.95
N GLN A 49 15.84 10.93 24.05
CA GLN A 49 15.25 10.33 25.24
C GLN A 49 15.31 8.79 25.24
N GLY A 50 15.71 8.19 24.14
CA GLY A 50 15.86 6.76 24.00
C GLY A 50 15.82 6.28 22.56
N GLU A 51 16.06 5.00 22.37
CA GLU A 51 16.01 4.32 21.06
C GLU A 51 15.11 3.12 21.15
N ARG A 52 14.39 2.83 20.08
CA ARG A 52 13.51 1.66 19.95
C ARG A 52 13.71 0.96 18.61
N PRO A 53 13.62 -0.38 18.58
CA PRO A 53 13.69 -1.11 17.34
C PRO A 53 12.41 -0.88 16.51
N TRP A 54 12.63 -0.68 15.22
CA TRP A 54 11.59 -0.52 14.21
C TRP A 54 11.98 -1.28 12.96
N ALA A 55 10.99 -1.66 12.17
CA ALA A 55 11.19 -2.08 10.79
C ALA A 55 10.43 -1.17 9.83
N LEU A 56 10.88 -1.11 8.59
CA LEU A 56 10.12 -0.56 7.48
C LEU A 56 9.42 -1.71 6.75
N ALA A 57 8.11 -1.83 6.94
CA ALA A 57 7.30 -2.75 6.15
C ALA A 57 7.03 -2.13 4.79
N SER A 58 7.35 -2.83 3.71
CA SER A 58 7.04 -2.44 2.33
C SER A 58 6.13 -3.50 1.71
N VAL A 59 5.03 -3.07 1.09
CA VAL A 59 4.03 -3.96 0.52
C VAL A 59 3.71 -3.56 -0.92
N LEU A 60 3.61 -4.56 -1.79
CA LEU A 60 3.02 -4.45 -3.12
C LEU A 60 1.55 -4.90 -3.03
N TYR A 61 0.63 -3.98 -3.17
CA TYR A 61 -0.79 -4.17 -2.90
C TYR A 61 -1.68 -3.94 -4.11
N ASP A 62 -2.48 -4.93 -4.48
CA ASP A 62 -3.54 -4.78 -5.47
C ASP A 62 -4.71 -4.02 -4.83
N VAL A 63 -4.85 -2.76 -5.22
CA VAL A 63 -5.79 -1.83 -4.57
C VAL A 63 -7.25 -2.11 -4.93
N LEU A 64 -7.52 -2.68 -6.10
CA LEU A 64 -8.86 -3.02 -6.54
C LEU A 64 -9.34 -4.36 -5.98
N ASN A 65 -8.44 -5.33 -5.89
CA ASN A 65 -8.75 -6.68 -5.43
C ASN A 65 -8.38 -6.89 -3.95
N ARG A 66 -7.76 -5.88 -3.32
CA ARG A 66 -7.42 -5.83 -1.89
C ARG A 66 -6.50 -6.96 -1.43
N VAL A 67 -5.54 -7.34 -2.26
CA VAL A 67 -4.60 -8.43 -1.98
C VAL A 67 -3.18 -7.90 -1.96
N ALA A 68 -2.43 -8.20 -0.90
CA ALA A 68 -1.00 -8.01 -0.89
C ALA A 68 -0.34 -9.11 -1.73
N LEU A 69 0.37 -8.72 -2.79
CA LEU A 69 1.09 -9.64 -3.67
C LEU A 69 2.43 -10.05 -3.09
N ASP A 70 3.05 -9.11 -2.40
CA ASP A 70 4.32 -9.30 -1.74
C ASP A 70 4.47 -8.31 -0.58
N ALA A 71 5.21 -8.73 0.45
CA ALA A 71 5.52 -7.92 1.61
C ALA A 71 6.92 -8.24 2.13
N ALA A 72 7.65 -7.21 2.58
CA ALA A 72 8.92 -7.40 3.26
C ALA A 72 9.07 -6.44 4.44
N LEU A 73 9.90 -6.88 5.38
CA LEU A 73 10.41 -6.05 6.47
C LEU A 73 11.87 -5.70 6.17
N GLY A 74 12.14 -4.43 5.98
CA GLY A 74 13.48 -3.88 5.90
C GLY A 74 13.92 -3.26 7.22
N GLU A 75 15.18 -2.87 7.29
CA GLU A 75 15.73 -2.15 8.44
C GLU A 75 14.95 -0.83 8.68
N ALA A 76 14.99 -0.33 9.91
CA ALA A 76 14.32 0.91 10.34
C ALA A 76 14.65 2.14 9.48
N ARG A 77 15.86 2.16 8.92
CA ARG A 77 16.40 3.24 8.07
C ARG A 77 16.55 2.82 6.61
N ALA A 78 15.96 1.67 6.22
CA ALA A 78 16.00 1.23 4.83
C ALA A 78 15.43 2.33 3.91
N TYR A 79 16.01 2.42 2.72
CA TYR A 79 15.54 3.39 1.74
C TYR A 79 14.30 2.84 1.04
N GLU A 80 13.18 3.54 1.18
CA GLU A 80 11.86 3.11 0.73
C GLU A 80 11.83 2.77 -0.77
N VAL A 81 12.54 3.56 -1.59
CA VAL A 81 12.67 3.33 -3.03
C VAL A 81 13.38 2.01 -3.35
N GLU A 82 14.41 1.60 -2.60
CA GLU A 82 15.09 0.31 -2.82
C GLU A 82 14.16 -0.87 -2.51
N LEU A 83 13.38 -0.77 -1.44
CA LEU A 83 12.36 -1.77 -1.14
C LEU A 83 11.29 -1.82 -2.23
N ALA A 84 10.84 -0.67 -2.74
CA ALA A 84 9.87 -0.59 -3.84
C ALA A 84 10.43 -1.21 -5.13
N LEU A 85 11.69 -0.93 -5.49
CA LEU A 85 12.36 -1.53 -6.64
C LEU A 85 12.44 -3.06 -6.53
N GLY A 86 12.74 -3.59 -5.34
CA GLY A 86 12.73 -5.03 -5.09
C GLY A 86 11.37 -5.69 -5.37
N ARG A 87 10.26 -4.93 -5.22
CA ARG A 87 8.90 -5.44 -5.52
C ARG A 87 8.61 -5.60 -7.01
N LEU A 88 9.36 -4.93 -7.91
CA LEU A 88 9.17 -5.07 -9.36
C LEU A 88 9.30 -6.52 -9.84
N ALA A 89 10.07 -7.35 -9.18
CA ALA A 89 10.20 -8.78 -9.47
C ALA A 89 8.86 -9.55 -9.33
N HIS A 90 7.94 -9.05 -8.52
CA HIS A 90 6.61 -9.65 -8.28
C HIS A 90 5.51 -9.04 -9.16
N THR A 91 5.89 -8.19 -10.11
CA THR A 91 4.99 -7.57 -11.08
C THR A 91 5.08 -8.26 -12.44
N ARG A 92 4.09 -8.04 -13.30
CA ARG A 92 4.02 -8.60 -14.65
C ARG A 92 3.56 -7.57 -15.67
N GLU A 93 3.67 -7.88 -16.94
CA GLU A 93 3.07 -7.08 -18.00
C GLU A 93 1.55 -6.89 -17.77
N GLY A 94 1.05 -5.69 -18.01
CA GLY A 94 -0.32 -5.29 -17.70
C GLY A 94 -0.53 -4.81 -16.27
N ASP A 95 0.55 -4.64 -15.48
CA ASP A 95 0.50 -3.98 -14.18
C ASP A 95 0.76 -2.49 -14.29
N LEU A 96 -0.02 -1.74 -13.52
CA LEU A 96 0.12 -0.30 -13.32
C LEU A 96 0.51 -0.03 -11.86
N LEU A 97 1.65 0.59 -11.66
CA LEU A 97 2.18 0.93 -10.34
C LEU A 97 1.76 2.35 -9.94
N LEU A 98 1.07 2.48 -8.83
CA LEU A 98 0.76 3.76 -8.18
C LEU A 98 1.78 4.02 -7.08
N MET A 99 2.49 5.16 -7.17
CA MET A 99 3.58 5.52 -6.26
C MET A 99 3.37 6.92 -5.69
N ASP A 100 3.81 7.14 -4.45
CA ASP A 100 3.67 8.44 -3.78
C ASP A 100 4.80 9.41 -4.21
N ARG A 101 4.69 10.66 -3.73
CA ARG A 101 5.63 11.78 -3.99
C ARG A 101 7.05 11.54 -3.44
N ASN A 102 7.26 10.54 -2.59
CA ASN A 102 8.58 10.19 -2.07
C ASN A 102 9.38 9.30 -3.04
N ASP A 103 8.69 8.68 -4.01
CA ASP A 103 9.26 7.69 -4.94
C ASP A 103 9.76 8.25 -6.28
N PRO A 104 9.39 9.48 -6.74
CA PRO A 104 9.71 9.93 -8.09
C PRO A 104 11.19 10.23 -8.25
N SER A 105 11.98 9.22 -8.52
CA SER A 105 13.35 9.33 -9.00
C SER A 105 13.43 8.89 -10.45
N TYR A 106 14.38 9.45 -11.21
CA TYR A 106 14.62 9.01 -12.58
C TYR A 106 14.83 7.48 -12.64
N ARG A 107 15.62 6.94 -11.72
CA ARG A 107 15.92 5.52 -11.63
C ARG A 107 14.64 4.68 -11.49
N MET A 108 13.70 5.08 -10.64
CA MET A 108 12.44 4.35 -10.45
C MET A 108 11.62 4.27 -11.74
N LEU A 109 11.50 5.39 -12.47
CA LEU A 109 10.80 5.43 -13.75
C LEU A 109 11.51 4.58 -14.81
N ALA A 110 12.82 4.65 -14.87
CA ALA A 110 13.64 3.89 -15.81
C ALA A 110 13.58 2.37 -15.55
N GLU A 111 13.59 1.94 -14.29
CA GLU A 111 13.40 0.54 -13.89
C GLU A 111 11.99 0.04 -14.26
N GLY A 112 10.94 0.85 -14.04
CA GLY A 112 9.58 0.54 -14.45
C GLY A 112 9.48 0.31 -15.96
N VAL A 113 10.05 1.24 -16.75
CA VAL A 113 10.09 1.13 -18.21
C VAL A 113 10.88 -0.10 -18.66
N ARG A 114 12.07 -0.34 -18.09
CA ARG A 114 12.88 -1.53 -18.40
C ARG A 114 12.15 -2.82 -18.12
N ALA A 115 11.38 -2.86 -17.03
CA ALA A 115 10.58 -4.01 -16.65
C ALA A 115 9.28 -4.15 -17.49
N GLY A 116 8.96 -3.19 -18.37
CA GLY A 116 7.70 -3.17 -19.14
C GLY A 116 6.47 -2.97 -18.24
N ARG A 117 6.59 -2.16 -17.18
CA ARG A 117 5.51 -1.85 -16.25
C ARG A 117 5.03 -0.42 -16.47
N GLU A 118 3.71 -0.25 -16.40
CA GLU A 118 3.12 1.07 -16.40
C GLU A 118 3.21 1.69 -15.01
N PHE A 119 3.29 3.01 -14.94
CA PHE A 119 3.33 3.72 -13.66
C PHE A 119 2.53 5.03 -13.69
N VAL A 120 2.03 5.40 -12.52
CA VAL A 120 1.58 6.74 -12.17
C VAL A 120 2.21 7.12 -10.84
N VAL A 121 2.97 8.21 -10.84
CA VAL A 121 3.65 8.71 -9.65
C VAL A 121 3.29 10.17 -9.41
N ARG A 122 3.10 10.53 -8.14
CA ARG A 122 2.81 11.91 -7.77
C ARG A 122 4.07 12.75 -7.83
N GLY A 123 4.05 13.77 -8.69
CA GLY A 123 5.12 14.76 -8.78
C GLY A 123 5.09 15.72 -7.59
N SER A 124 6.27 16.12 -7.15
CA SER A 124 6.46 17.19 -6.16
C SER A 124 7.27 18.34 -6.77
N ALA A 125 7.31 19.48 -6.08
CA ALA A 125 8.14 20.60 -6.50
C ALA A 125 9.65 20.27 -6.54
N ALA A 126 10.05 19.21 -5.82
CA ALA A 126 11.45 18.76 -5.78
C ALA A 126 11.76 17.68 -6.83
N SER A 127 10.74 16.97 -7.38
CA SER A 127 10.98 15.81 -8.24
C SER A 127 11.43 16.19 -9.66
N PHE A 128 10.61 16.90 -10.42
CA PHE A 128 10.86 17.22 -11.82
C PHE A 128 10.56 18.69 -12.10
N ALA A 129 11.38 19.34 -12.92
CA ALA A 129 11.18 20.74 -13.32
C ALA A 129 9.79 20.97 -13.95
N THR A 130 9.32 20.01 -14.75
CA THR A 130 7.99 20.05 -15.36
C THR A 130 6.89 20.00 -14.28
N ALA A 131 6.96 19.09 -13.32
CA ALA A 131 5.99 19.00 -12.21
C ALA A 131 5.97 20.31 -11.40
N ARG A 132 7.14 20.88 -11.11
CA ARG A 132 7.26 22.15 -10.37
C ARG A 132 6.54 23.29 -11.05
N ARG A 133 6.71 23.47 -12.38
CA ARG A 133 6.01 24.51 -13.15
C ARG A 133 4.50 24.28 -13.14
N MET A 134 4.07 23.05 -13.42
CA MET A 134 2.65 22.71 -13.46
C MET A 134 1.95 22.88 -12.11
N LEU A 135 2.63 22.59 -10.99
CA LEU A 135 2.10 22.83 -9.64
C LEU A 135 1.87 24.33 -9.35
N ARG A 136 2.63 25.22 -9.99
CA ARG A 136 2.43 26.69 -9.91
C ARG A 136 1.32 27.20 -10.83
N GLY A 137 0.67 26.31 -11.58
CA GLY A 137 -0.32 26.70 -12.58
C GLY A 137 0.30 27.16 -13.91
N GLU A 138 1.59 26.97 -14.11
CA GLU A 138 2.30 27.37 -15.32
C GLU A 138 2.22 26.26 -16.39
N GLY A 139 2.07 26.67 -17.65
CA GLY A 139 2.02 25.77 -18.81
C GLY A 139 0.71 24.98 -18.94
N PRO A 140 0.67 24.00 -19.85
CA PRO A 140 -0.53 23.23 -20.15
C PRO A 140 -0.84 22.23 -19.03
N ASP A 141 -2.14 21.84 -18.91
CA ASP A 141 -2.59 20.85 -17.92
C ASP A 141 -2.08 19.43 -18.19
N ARG A 142 -1.56 19.21 -19.38
CA ARG A 142 -0.98 17.93 -19.83
C ARG A 142 0.12 18.18 -20.83
N GLN A 143 1.21 17.44 -20.69
CA GLN A 143 2.32 17.48 -21.63
C GLN A 143 3.16 16.20 -21.54
N THR A 144 3.65 15.74 -22.66
CA THR A 144 4.61 14.64 -22.72
C THR A 144 6.01 15.21 -22.91
N VAL A 145 6.94 14.79 -22.06
CA VAL A 145 8.34 15.19 -22.11
C VAL A 145 9.25 13.97 -22.09
N THR A 146 10.45 14.11 -22.62
CA THR A 146 11.51 13.15 -22.43
C THR A 146 12.35 13.57 -21.22
N LEU A 147 12.42 12.73 -20.21
CA LEU A 147 13.27 12.89 -19.05
C LEU A 147 14.62 12.22 -19.30
N GLU A 148 15.68 12.85 -18.81
CA GLU A 148 17.03 12.28 -18.79
C GLU A 148 17.56 12.31 -17.35
N PRO A 149 18.49 11.41 -16.98
CA PRO A 149 19.13 11.46 -15.67
C PRO A 149 19.98 12.71 -15.55
N CYS A 150 20.02 13.30 -14.37
CA CYS A 150 20.97 14.39 -14.10
C CYS A 150 22.41 13.88 -14.13
N ASP A 151 23.38 14.77 -14.29
CA ASP A 151 24.79 14.41 -14.49
C ASP A 151 25.31 13.50 -13.36
N GLY A 152 24.93 13.75 -12.11
CA GLY A 152 25.32 12.91 -10.97
C GLY A 152 24.73 11.50 -10.98
N GLN A 153 23.68 11.23 -11.76
CA GLN A 153 23.02 9.92 -11.86
C GLN A 153 23.42 9.16 -13.13
N ARG A 154 23.96 9.83 -14.16
CA ARG A 154 24.24 9.23 -15.48
C ARG A 154 25.07 7.96 -15.40
N ALA A 155 26.16 7.98 -14.62
CA ALA A 155 27.05 6.85 -14.47
C ALA A 155 26.35 5.63 -13.81
N ASP A 156 25.56 5.84 -12.77
CA ASP A 156 24.79 4.78 -12.10
C ASP A 156 23.72 4.20 -13.04
N ILE A 157 22.97 5.03 -13.73
CA ILE A 157 21.94 4.61 -14.70
C ILE A 157 22.56 3.79 -15.83
N GLN A 158 23.69 4.24 -16.38
CA GLN A 158 24.41 3.51 -17.42
C GLN A 158 24.98 2.19 -16.92
N ALA A 159 25.58 2.16 -15.74
CA ALA A 159 26.13 0.95 -15.14
C ALA A 159 25.06 -0.12 -14.88
N ARG A 160 23.80 0.29 -14.62
CA ARG A 160 22.65 -0.59 -14.43
C ARG A 160 21.99 -1.02 -15.74
N GLY A 161 22.45 -0.55 -16.90
CA GLY A 161 21.83 -0.82 -18.19
C GLY A 161 20.41 -0.25 -18.31
N LEU A 162 20.13 0.86 -17.62
CA LEU A 162 18.82 1.51 -17.66
C LEU A 162 18.71 2.51 -18.82
N PRO A 163 17.50 2.75 -19.33
CA PRO A 163 17.29 3.76 -20.37
C PRO A 163 17.83 5.13 -19.95
N MET A 164 18.57 5.79 -20.84
CA MET A 164 19.10 7.16 -20.64
C MET A 164 18.08 8.25 -21.01
N ALA A 165 16.93 7.84 -21.58
CA ALA A 165 15.83 8.74 -21.90
C ALA A 165 14.52 8.00 -21.64
N VAL A 166 13.61 8.62 -20.91
CA VAL A 166 12.29 8.06 -20.58
C VAL A 166 11.21 9.06 -20.97
N ARG A 167 10.29 8.65 -21.84
CA ARG A 167 9.13 9.48 -22.18
C ARG A 167 8.09 9.39 -21.06
N VAL A 168 7.68 10.54 -20.56
CA VAL A 168 6.74 10.67 -19.44
C VAL A 168 5.69 11.71 -19.78
N ARG A 169 4.43 11.35 -19.57
CA ARG A 169 3.31 12.28 -19.66
C ARG A 169 3.04 12.84 -18.26
N PHE A 170 2.97 14.16 -18.16
CA PHE A 170 2.54 14.87 -16.96
C PHE A 170 1.09 15.30 -17.12
N VAL A 171 0.28 15.05 -16.09
CA VAL A 171 -1.13 15.40 -16.03
C VAL A 171 -1.39 16.17 -14.74
N ARG A 172 -1.91 17.40 -14.86
CA ARG A 172 -2.35 18.21 -13.72
C ARG A 172 -3.81 17.90 -13.42
N VAL A 173 -4.10 17.55 -12.19
CA VAL A 173 -5.46 17.26 -11.71
C VAL A 173 -5.83 18.23 -10.60
N LEU A 174 -7.08 18.68 -10.61
CA LEU A 174 -7.63 19.56 -9.58
C LEU A 174 -8.29 18.72 -8.50
N LEU A 175 -7.81 18.89 -7.27
CA LEU A 175 -8.40 18.23 -6.10
C LEU A 175 -9.69 18.93 -5.65
N PRO A 176 -10.59 18.21 -4.96
CA PRO A 176 -11.78 18.83 -4.35
C PRO A 176 -11.47 19.95 -3.35
N THR A 177 -10.22 20.01 -2.85
CA THR A 177 -9.72 21.09 -1.97
C THR A 177 -9.41 22.38 -2.72
N GLY A 178 -9.41 22.37 -4.06
CA GLY A 178 -8.97 23.48 -4.91
C GLY A 178 -7.45 23.51 -5.18
N GLU A 179 -6.70 22.58 -4.65
CA GLU A 179 -5.26 22.43 -4.89
C GLU A 179 -5.00 21.62 -6.16
N PHE A 180 -3.84 21.83 -6.79
CA PHE A 180 -3.39 21.03 -7.91
C PHE A 180 -2.49 19.88 -7.43
N GLU A 181 -2.73 18.70 -8.02
CA GLU A 181 -1.74 17.63 -8.06
C GLU A 181 -1.19 17.48 -9.48
N VAL A 182 0.05 17.05 -9.59
CA VAL A 182 0.67 16.71 -10.87
C VAL A 182 1.11 15.26 -10.83
N LEU A 183 0.62 14.49 -11.80
CA LEU A 183 0.93 13.07 -11.93
C LEU A 183 1.86 12.88 -13.12
N ALA A 184 2.93 12.12 -12.94
CA ALA A 184 3.84 11.68 -13.99
C ALA A 184 3.55 10.22 -14.33
N THR A 185 3.42 9.88 -15.63
CA THR A 185 2.97 8.55 -16.04
C THR A 185 3.61 8.10 -17.34
N SER A 186 3.76 6.79 -17.49
CA SER A 186 4.12 6.10 -18.74
C SER A 186 2.91 5.92 -19.69
N LEU A 187 1.69 6.17 -19.25
CA LEU A 187 0.46 6.07 -20.04
C LEU A 187 0.35 7.24 -21.02
N LEU A 188 1.01 7.11 -22.18
CA LEU A 188 1.19 8.21 -23.14
C LEU A 188 -0.02 8.44 -24.04
N ASP A 189 -0.82 7.41 -24.34
CA ASP A 189 -1.98 7.49 -25.22
C ASP A 189 -3.15 8.21 -24.55
N GLU A 190 -3.41 9.45 -24.98
CA GLU A 190 -4.47 10.30 -24.39
C GLU A 190 -5.89 9.81 -24.71
N ALA A 191 -6.08 9.12 -25.81
CA ALA A 191 -7.39 8.57 -26.18
C ALA A 191 -7.74 7.36 -25.30
N LYS A 192 -6.77 6.48 -25.08
CA LYS A 192 -6.93 5.30 -24.25
C LYS A 192 -6.96 5.66 -22.74
N TYR A 193 -6.19 6.68 -22.33
CA TYR A 193 -6.02 7.08 -20.94
C TYR A 193 -6.35 8.57 -20.76
N PRO A 194 -7.64 8.94 -20.75
CA PRO A 194 -8.07 10.32 -20.67
C PRO A 194 -7.68 10.98 -19.34
N ALA A 195 -7.27 12.26 -19.40
CA ALA A 195 -6.80 13.01 -18.22
C ALA A 195 -7.82 13.05 -17.06
N ALA A 196 -9.11 13.08 -17.38
CA ALA A 196 -10.18 13.11 -16.39
C ALA A 196 -10.21 11.88 -15.45
N GLY A 197 -9.74 10.72 -15.91
CA GLY A 197 -9.70 9.50 -15.09
C GLY A 197 -8.52 9.40 -14.12
N PHE A 198 -7.50 10.26 -14.27
CA PHE A 198 -6.30 10.16 -13.43
C PHE A 198 -6.54 10.51 -11.97
N LEU A 199 -7.48 11.40 -11.66
CA LEU A 199 -7.84 11.71 -10.28
C LEU A 199 -8.41 10.47 -9.57
N GLU A 200 -9.37 9.80 -10.21
CA GLU A 200 -9.98 8.57 -9.69
C GLU A 200 -8.94 7.46 -9.57
N LEU A 201 -8.16 7.22 -10.62
CA LEU A 201 -7.09 6.23 -10.62
C LEU A 201 -6.10 6.44 -9.48
N TYR A 202 -5.57 7.66 -9.34
CA TYR A 202 -4.56 7.94 -8.32
C TYR A 202 -5.14 7.89 -6.90
N HIS A 203 -6.42 8.20 -6.74
CA HIS A 203 -7.12 8.06 -5.45
C HIS A 203 -7.10 6.61 -4.93
N LEU A 204 -7.05 5.61 -5.81
CA LEU A 204 -6.95 4.20 -5.42
C LEU A 204 -5.67 3.90 -4.61
N ARG A 205 -4.61 4.68 -4.77
CA ARG A 205 -3.36 4.54 -4.00
C ARG A 205 -3.61 4.52 -2.48
N TRP A 206 -4.57 5.32 -2.00
CA TRP A 206 -4.94 5.35 -0.57
C TRP A 206 -5.43 4.00 -0.04
N GLY A 207 -5.73 3.05 -0.92
CA GLY A 207 -6.09 1.68 -0.54
C GLY A 207 -4.99 0.97 0.26
N VAL A 208 -3.71 1.22 -0.04
CA VAL A 208 -2.59 0.63 0.71
C VAL A 208 -2.45 1.22 2.11
N GLU A 209 -2.75 2.51 2.31
CA GLU A 209 -2.80 3.11 3.64
C GLU A 209 -3.93 2.50 4.48
N GLY A 210 -5.10 2.27 3.85
CA GLY A 210 -6.21 1.54 4.47
C GLY A 210 -5.82 0.11 4.86
N PHE A 211 -5.03 -0.57 4.03
CA PHE A 211 -4.47 -1.89 4.31
C PHE A 211 -3.57 -1.87 5.56
N TYR A 212 -2.61 -0.93 5.67
CA TYR A 212 -1.80 -0.77 6.88
C TYR A 212 -2.64 -0.45 8.12
N GLY A 213 -3.72 0.31 7.96
CA GLY A 213 -4.69 0.56 9.03
C GLY A 213 -5.32 -0.75 9.55
N VAL A 214 -5.63 -1.69 8.66
CA VAL A 214 -6.12 -3.02 9.04
C VAL A 214 -5.05 -3.83 9.76
N LEU A 215 -3.84 -3.91 9.22
CA LEU A 215 -2.73 -4.64 9.83
C LEU A 215 -2.44 -4.14 11.25
N LYS A 216 -2.27 -2.84 11.42
CA LYS A 216 -1.82 -2.25 12.70
C LYS A 216 -2.93 -2.14 13.74
N THR A 217 -4.12 -1.70 13.32
CA THR A 217 -5.20 -1.43 14.29
C THR A 217 -6.11 -2.61 14.53
N ARG A 218 -6.52 -3.32 13.47
CA ARG A 218 -7.46 -4.41 13.61
C ARG A 218 -6.78 -5.73 13.95
N LEU A 219 -5.72 -6.06 13.23
CA LEU A 219 -4.98 -7.32 13.46
C LEU A 219 -3.87 -7.17 14.50
N GLY A 220 -3.58 -5.94 14.94
CA GLY A 220 -2.60 -5.67 15.98
C GLY A 220 -1.21 -6.17 15.59
N LEU A 221 -0.76 -5.91 14.36
CA LEU A 221 0.53 -6.37 13.82
C LEU A 221 1.68 -6.13 14.80
N GLU A 222 1.69 -4.95 15.45
CA GLU A 222 2.74 -4.57 16.40
C GLU A 222 2.66 -5.31 17.75
N ASN A 223 1.68 -6.20 17.93
CA ASN A 223 1.57 -7.08 19.10
C ASN A 223 2.08 -8.48 18.77
N PHE A 224 3.37 -8.60 18.59
CA PHE A 224 4.05 -9.84 18.19
C PHE A 224 3.87 -10.95 19.21
N THR A 225 3.80 -12.21 18.74
CA THR A 225 3.68 -13.41 19.58
C THR A 225 5.04 -13.86 20.13
N GLY A 226 6.11 -13.53 19.39
CA GLY A 226 7.49 -13.83 19.76
C GLY A 226 8.34 -12.58 19.87
N THR A 227 9.56 -12.72 20.37
CA THR A 227 10.50 -11.65 20.64
C THR A 227 11.78 -11.70 19.78
N GLY A 228 11.96 -12.75 18.99
CA GLY A 228 13.09 -12.89 18.04
C GLY A 228 12.76 -12.31 16.66
N ALA A 229 13.78 -11.99 15.89
CA ALA A 229 13.66 -11.42 14.55
C ALA A 229 12.85 -12.32 13.60
N GLU A 230 13.07 -13.63 13.65
CA GLU A 230 12.31 -14.59 12.83
C GLU A 230 10.84 -14.67 13.22
N ALA A 231 10.52 -14.63 14.52
CA ALA A 231 9.13 -14.59 14.99
C ALA A 231 8.40 -13.31 14.53
N VAL A 232 9.13 -12.17 14.48
CA VAL A 232 8.62 -10.91 13.92
C VAL A 232 8.28 -11.08 12.44
N ARG A 233 9.16 -11.70 11.65
CA ARG A 233 8.91 -11.97 10.22
C ARG A 233 7.71 -12.88 10.03
N GLN A 234 7.65 -13.99 10.77
CA GLN A 234 6.53 -14.94 10.71
C GLN A 234 5.19 -14.28 11.02
N ASP A 235 5.10 -13.52 12.11
CA ASP A 235 3.88 -12.81 12.50
C ASP A 235 3.45 -11.78 11.43
N CYS A 236 4.42 -11.08 10.84
CA CYS A 236 4.15 -10.11 9.77
C CYS A 236 3.56 -10.82 8.53
N HIS A 237 4.24 -11.86 8.05
CA HIS A 237 3.77 -12.60 6.86
C HIS A 237 2.46 -13.32 7.10
N ALA A 238 2.24 -13.93 8.27
CA ALA A 238 0.98 -14.55 8.64
C ALA A 238 -0.17 -13.53 8.66
N THR A 239 0.09 -12.33 9.19
CA THR A 239 -0.92 -11.25 9.24
C THR A 239 -1.26 -10.74 7.84
N VAL A 240 -0.25 -10.57 6.96
CA VAL A 240 -0.45 -10.19 5.55
C VAL A 240 -1.23 -11.29 4.81
N TYR A 241 -0.85 -12.54 4.98
CA TYR A 241 -1.55 -13.70 4.37
C TYR A 241 -3.02 -13.74 4.79
N LEU A 242 -3.31 -13.54 6.08
CA LEU A 242 -4.67 -13.54 6.61
C LEU A 242 -5.54 -12.44 5.97
N THR A 243 -4.98 -11.27 5.68
CA THR A 243 -5.72 -10.21 4.96
C THR A 243 -6.01 -10.58 3.53
N GLY A 244 -5.08 -11.24 2.83
CA GLY A 244 -5.29 -11.75 1.48
C GLY A 244 -6.39 -12.81 1.44
N LEU A 245 -6.35 -13.76 2.38
CA LEU A 245 -7.37 -14.80 2.52
C LEU A 245 -8.76 -14.17 2.80
N GLU A 246 -8.84 -13.18 3.69
CA GLU A 246 -10.09 -12.44 3.96
C GLU A 246 -10.62 -11.77 2.70
N SER A 247 -9.78 -11.13 1.92
CA SER A 247 -10.18 -10.44 0.69
C SER A 247 -10.73 -11.41 -0.36
N ILE A 248 -10.13 -12.60 -0.49
CA ILE A 248 -10.61 -13.66 -1.40
C ILE A 248 -11.96 -14.21 -0.94
N LEU A 249 -12.08 -14.57 0.33
CA LEU A 249 -13.30 -15.18 0.88
C LEU A 249 -14.49 -14.22 0.94
N THR A 250 -14.24 -12.92 0.96
CA THR A 250 -15.30 -11.91 1.01
C THR A 250 -15.63 -11.29 -0.34
N ALA A 251 -14.96 -11.69 -1.43
CA ALA A 251 -15.09 -11.06 -2.75
C ALA A 251 -16.53 -11.10 -3.28
N ASP A 252 -17.18 -12.27 -3.23
CA ASP A 252 -18.56 -12.45 -3.71
C ASP A 252 -19.57 -11.66 -2.87
N ALA A 253 -19.41 -11.73 -1.53
CA ALA A 253 -20.27 -10.96 -0.63
C ALA A 253 -20.11 -9.44 -0.86
N LEU A 254 -18.87 -8.98 -1.09
CA LEU A 254 -18.61 -7.58 -1.40
C LEU A 254 -19.25 -7.16 -2.72
N ALA A 255 -19.12 -7.96 -3.77
CA ALA A 255 -19.75 -7.70 -5.07
C ALA A 255 -21.29 -7.62 -4.95
N ALA A 256 -21.88 -8.55 -4.18
CA ALA A 256 -23.31 -8.54 -3.93
C ALA A 256 -23.78 -7.34 -3.09
N LEU A 257 -22.97 -6.85 -2.14
CA LEU A 257 -23.27 -5.65 -1.35
C LEU A 257 -23.12 -4.37 -2.19
N ASP A 258 -22.09 -4.31 -3.06
CA ASP A 258 -21.87 -3.18 -3.98
C ASP A 258 -23.02 -3.04 -4.99
N ALA A 259 -23.64 -4.15 -5.40
CA ALA A 259 -24.78 -4.17 -6.33
C ALA A 259 -26.12 -3.75 -5.68
N LYS A 260 -26.19 -3.65 -4.34
CA LYS A 260 -27.41 -3.26 -3.64
C LYS A 260 -27.61 -1.75 -3.68
N GLU A 261 -28.75 -1.31 -4.20
CA GLU A 261 -29.20 0.07 -4.09
C GLU A 261 -29.70 0.36 -2.66
N THR A 262 -28.83 0.90 -1.82
CA THR A 262 -29.15 1.26 -0.45
C THR A 262 -28.81 2.72 -0.16
N ARG A 263 -29.51 3.35 0.81
CA ARG A 263 -29.26 4.74 1.22
C ARG A 263 -27.81 5.02 1.58
N HIS A 264 -27.12 4.04 2.16
CA HIS A 264 -25.71 4.10 2.49
C HIS A 264 -25.00 2.89 1.88
N ALA A 265 -23.89 3.09 1.23
CA ALA A 265 -23.07 1.98 0.74
C ALA A 265 -22.75 0.98 1.86
N GLN A 266 -22.78 -0.30 1.52
CA GLN A 266 -22.52 -1.39 2.44
C GLN A 266 -21.16 -2.03 2.11
N GLN A 267 -20.51 -2.55 3.12
CA GLN A 267 -19.29 -3.35 2.95
C GLN A 267 -19.28 -4.50 3.96
N VAL A 268 -18.47 -5.52 3.70
CA VAL A 268 -18.30 -6.63 4.60
C VAL A 268 -17.77 -6.15 5.97
N ASN A 269 -18.37 -6.65 7.03
CA ASN A 269 -17.91 -6.35 8.39
C ASN A 269 -16.65 -7.16 8.71
N ARG A 270 -15.50 -6.50 8.70
CA ARG A 270 -14.21 -7.15 8.92
C ARG A 270 -14.04 -7.82 10.29
N ALA A 271 -14.80 -7.41 11.31
CA ALA A 271 -14.78 -8.13 12.58
C ALA A 271 -15.44 -9.50 12.45
N VAL A 272 -16.53 -9.57 11.68
CA VAL A 272 -17.23 -10.83 11.39
C VAL A 272 -16.39 -11.72 10.49
N SER A 273 -15.82 -11.16 9.38
CA SER A 273 -15.04 -11.97 8.43
C SER A 273 -13.78 -12.56 9.07
N PHE A 274 -12.98 -11.77 9.78
CA PHE A 274 -11.78 -12.29 10.44
C PHE A 274 -12.11 -13.33 11.53
N ASN A 275 -13.17 -13.11 12.31
CA ASN A 275 -13.59 -14.08 13.31
C ASN A 275 -14.08 -15.41 12.68
N ALA A 276 -14.84 -15.32 11.60
CA ALA A 276 -15.30 -16.49 10.86
C ALA A 276 -14.13 -17.27 10.25
N ILE A 277 -13.19 -16.57 9.62
CA ILE A 277 -11.99 -17.19 9.03
C ILE A 277 -11.16 -17.88 10.10
N LYS A 278 -10.92 -17.25 11.25
CA LYS A 278 -10.22 -17.87 12.36
C LYS A 278 -10.84 -19.19 12.77
N ASN A 279 -12.15 -19.22 12.94
CA ASN A 279 -12.87 -20.42 13.41
C ASN A 279 -12.90 -21.53 12.36
N GLN A 280 -12.75 -21.20 11.07
CA GLN A 280 -12.82 -22.13 9.95
C GLN A 280 -11.47 -22.37 9.25
N ALA A 281 -10.41 -21.65 9.64
CA ALA A 281 -9.12 -21.67 8.95
C ALA A 281 -8.52 -23.08 8.84
N LEU A 282 -8.57 -23.86 9.90
CA LEU A 282 -8.09 -25.25 9.88
C LEU A 282 -8.88 -26.12 8.89
N GLY A 283 -10.21 -26.02 8.89
CA GLY A 283 -11.06 -26.76 7.95
C GLY A 283 -10.80 -26.37 6.49
N LEU A 284 -10.58 -25.08 6.23
CA LEU A 284 -10.26 -24.56 4.88
C LEU A 284 -8.88 -25.00 4.39
N LEU A 285 -7.87 -24.98 5.28
CA LEU A 285 -6.48 -25.24 4.90
C LEU A 285 -6.12 -26.72 4.92
N MET A 286 -6.74 -27.50 5.81
CA MET A 286 -6.40 -28.92 6.01
C MET A 286 -7.24 -29.88 5.17
N GLY A 287 -8.15 -29.37 4.33
CA GLY A 287 -8.95 -30.19 3.40
C GLY A 287 -9.95 -31.14 4.05
N GLY A 288 -10.28 -30.94 5.32
CA GLY A 288 -11.21 -31.82 6.08
C GLY A 288 -12.70 -31.52 5.85
N MET A 289 -13.03 -30.50 5.05
CA MET A 289 -14.40 -30.07 4.75
C MET A 289 -14.57 -29.86 3.25
N GLU A 290 -15.77 -30.12 2.73
CA GLU A 290 -16.14 -29.69 1.39
C GLU A 290 -16.16 -28.15 1.33
N ALA A 291 -15.30 -27.58 0.47
CA ALA A 291 -15.11 -26.14 0.40
C ALA A 291 -16.38 -25.39 -0.04
N GLY A 292 -17.15 -25.95 -0.99
CA GLY A 292 -18.35 -25.31 -1.55
C GLY A 292 -19.38 -24.90 -0.49
N PRO A 293 -19.95 -25.85 0.29
CA PRO A 293 -20.95 -25.53 1.31
C PRO A 293 -20.43 -24.61 2.41
N LEU A 294 -19.11 -24.64 2.70
CA LEU A 294 -18.50 -23.73 3.66
C LEU A 294 -18.43 -22.31 3.12
N LEU A 295 -18.00 -22.14 1.88
CA LEU A 295 -17.91 -20.83 1.21
C LEU A 295 -19.29 -20.19 1.08
N GLU A 296 -20.32 -20.95 0.72
CA GLU A 296 -21.72 -20.47 0.68
C GLU A 296 -22.16 -19.93 2.05
N ARG A 297 -21.96 -20.70 3.13
CA ARG A 297 -22.31 -20.25 4.49
C ARG A 297 -21.54 -19.02 4.93
N LEU A 298 -20.27 -18.91 4.58
CA LEU A 298 -19.47 -17.72 4.89
C LEU A 298 -20.00 -16.51 4.13
N THR A 299 -20.32 -16.66 2.84
CA THR A 299 -20.91 -15.58 2.03
C THR A 299 -22.24 -15.11 2.61
N GLU A 300 -23.13 -16.01 2.98
CA GLU A 300 -24.40 -15.68 3.65
C GLU A 300 -24.17 -14.93 4.96
N LEU A 301 -23.24 -15.38 5.80
CA LEU A 301 -22.90 -14.74 7.06
C LEU A 301 -22.42 -13.28 6.84
N PHE A 302 -21.61 -13.06 5.81
CA PHE A 302 -21.09 -11.73 5.47
C PHE A 302 -22.20 -10.82 4.95
N LEU A 303 -23.10 -11.34 4.14
CA LEU A 303 -24.26 -10.59 3.60
C LEU A 303 -25.29 -10.22 4.67
N GLN A 304 -25.44 -11.03 5.70
CA GLN A 304 -26.35 -10.76 6.82
C GLN A 304 -25.80 -9.74 7.82
N ASN A 305 -24.49 -9.51 7.84
CA ASN A 305 -23.81 -8.66 8.82
C ASN A 305 -22.98 -7.53 8.16
N PRO A 306 -23.52 -6.69 7.26
CA PRO A 306 -22.77 -5.65 6.62
C PRO A 306 -22.45 -4.48 7.55
N THR A 307 -21.40 -3.74 7.22
CA THR A 307 -21.10 -2.44 7.84
C THR A 307 -21.50 -1.31 6.89
N LEU A 308 -22.18 -0.28 7.41
CA LEU A 308 -22.55 0.90 6.64
C LEU A 308 -21.37 1.85 6.47
N VAL A 309 -21.11 2.26 5.22
CA VAL A 309 -20.10 3.28 4.90
C VAL A 309 -20.71 4.65 5.05
N ARG A 310 -20.34 5.39 6.10
CA ARG A 310 -20.77 6.77 6.33
C ARG A 310 -19.65 7.72 5.92
N LYS A 311 -19.73 8.27 4.69
CA LYS A 311 -18.70 9.15 4.11
C LYS A 311 -18.45 10.42 4.93
N GLU A 312 -19.45 10.91 5.66
CA GLU A 312 -19.38 12.16 6.42
C GLU A 312 -18.77 12.03 7.82
N ARG A 313 -18.57 10.79 8.30
CA ARG A 313 -18.01 10.56 9.62
C ARG A 313 -16.50 10.74 9.61
N LYS A 314 -16.02 11.91 9.99
CA LYS A 314 -14.59 12.22 10.20
C LYS A 314 -14.30 12.26 11.70
N PRO A 315 -13.99 11.12 12.36
CA PRO A 315 -13.60 11.14 13.77
C PRO A 315 -12.30 11.95 13.91
N PRO A 316 -12.16 12.77 14.95
CA PRO A 316 -10.92 13.51 15.18
C PRO A 316 -9.74 12.53 15.34
N ARG A 317 -8.65 12.75 14.60
CA ARG A 317 -7.42 11.98 14.77
C ARG A 317 -6.82 12.32 16.13
N LYS A 318 -6.89 11.39 17.07
CA LYS A 318 -6.10 11.47 18.30
C LYS A 318 -4.65 11.16 17.93
N LYS A 319 -3.76 12.16 17.98
CA LYS A 319 -2.32 11.90 17.95
C LYS A 319 -1.98 11.10 19.21
N PRO A 320 -1.30 9.93 19.10
CA PRO A 320 -0.77 9.27 20.29
C PRO A 320 0.18 10.25 20.99
N SER A 321 0.14 10.30 22.30
CA SER A 321 1.13 11.07 23.04
C SER A 321 2.50 10.41 22.87
N ASP A 322 3.59 11.20 22.95
CA ASP A 322 4.96 10.68 22.86
C ASP A 322 5.22 9.61 23.95
N ARG A 323 4.58 9.72 25.10
CA ARG A 323 4.54 8.69 26.14
C ARG A 323 3.91 7.38 25.67
N ALA A 324 2.88 7.40 24.83
CA ALA A 324 2.26 6.18 24.31
C ALA A 324 3.18 5.44 23.31
N LEU A 325 4.10 6.15 22.67
CA LEU A 325 5.15 5.57 21.83
C LEU A 325 6.25 4.91 22.68
N LEU A 326 6.50 5.42 23.89
CA LEU A 326 7.46 4.85 24.84
C LEU A 326 6.88 3.68 25.67
N ASP A 327 5.56 3.65 25.90
CA ASP A 327 4.85 2.59 26.64
C ASP A 327 4.46 1.38 25.75
N PHE A 328 5.17 1.18 24.69
CA PHE A 328 4.92 0.15 23.66
C PHE A 328 4.84 -1.29 24.22
N HIS A 329 5.39 -1.57 25.39
CA HIS A 329 5.53 -2.91 25.95
C HIS A 329 4.28 -3.53 26.58
N ARG A 330 3.17 -2.82 26.66
CA ARG A 330 1.91 -3.45 27.09
C ARG A 330 1.37 -4.26 25.92
N ARG A 331 1.64 -5.58 25.95
CA ARG A 331 0.96 -6.57 25.09
C ARG A 331 -0.54 -6.33 25.21
N ARG A 332 -1.12 -5.70 24.22
CA ARG A 332 -2.57 -5.60 24.11
C ARG A 332 -3.06 -6.97 23.63
N LYS A 333 -4.08 -7.52 24.29
CA LYS A 333 -4.74 -8.71 23.78
C LYS A 333 -5.17 -8.43 22.34
N LYS A 334 -4.81 -9.32 21.40
CA LYS A 334 -5.29 -9.24 20.03
C LYS A 334 -6.80 -9.43 20.05
N HIS A 335 -7.57 -8.35 20.00
CA HIS A 335 -9.05 -8.39 20.11
C HIS A 335 -9.74 -8.90 18.85
N CYS A 336 -9.01 -9.11 17.75
CA CYS A 336 -9.55 -9.68 16.53
C CYS A 336 -9.65 -11.20 16.57
N PHE A 337 -9.15 -11.79 17.62
CA PHE A 337 -9.12 -13.24 17.82
C PHE A 337 -9.69 -13.61 19.17
#